data_2f5853d1d4b1689f100a89e65c594581
#
_entry.id   2f5853d1d4b1689f100a89e65c594581
#
_cell.length_a   1.000
_cell.length_b   1.000
_cell.length_c   1.000
_cell.angle_alpha   90.00
_cell.angle_beta   90.00
_cell.angle_gamma   90.00
#
_symmetry.space_group_name_H-M   'P 1'
#
loop_
_entity.id
_entity.type
_entity.pdbx_description
1 polymer ?
#
loop_
_entity_poly.entity_id
_entity_poly.type
_entity_poly.pdbx_seq_one_letter_code
_entity_poly.pdbx_strand_id
1 'polypeptide(L)'
;MVIAYLLIRDTPQSCGLPPIEQYRNDYPPNYSAQSEVELTAKEIFFIYVLSNKILWYIAIANAFIYLVRYGVLDWAPTYLKEVKGYDIKEIGWAYFSYEFAAIPGTIFCGWLSDKVFKGRRAITTMIYMVAVAIFVFVYWEFSKTPLMDSICLIAIGFLIYGPVMLIGVHALDLAPKKAAGTAAGFTGFFGYFFGTALFANIGLGYIVQHLGWNWNFIVLLGACALAFLFIAFTYKDRVDAVSYTHLTLPTKLEV
;
A
#
# COMPACT_ATOMS: atom_id res chain seq x y z
N MET A 1 -3.01 -15.39 18.53
CA MET A 1 -1.78 -14.79 19.07
C MET A 1 -0.93 -15.77 19.86
N VAL A 2 -1.44 -16.45 20.88
CA VAL A 2 -0.64 -17.38 21.74
C VAL A 2 0.05 -18.49 20.94
N ILE A 3 -0.66 -19.17 20.04
CA ILE A 3 -0.10 -20.23 19.19
C ILE A 3 1.02 -19.70 18.28
N ALA A 4 0.85 -18.52 17.68
CA ALA A 4 1.88 -17.91 16.85
C ALA A 4 3.14 -17.58 17.67
N TYR A 5 2.99 -17.03 18.87
CA TYR A 5 4.10 -16.74 19.77
C TYR A 5 4.87 -18.00 20.19
N LEU A 6 4.18 -19.10 20.39
CA LEU A 6 4.80 -20.37 20.80
C LEU A 6 5.48 -21.13 19.66
N LEU A 7 4.91 -21.05 18.44
CA LEU A 7 5.33 -21.89 17.30
C LEU A 7 6.18 -21.15 16.27
N ILE A 8 6.03 -19.83 16.11
CA ILE A 8 6.80 -19.05 15.15
C ILE A 8 8.07 -18.52 15.79
N ARG A 9 9.19 -18.68 15.09
CA ARG A 9 10.49 -18.13 15.45
C ARG A 9 10.89 -17.07 14.43
N ASP A 10 11.50 -15.99 14.90
CA ASP A 10 11.82 -14.83 14.05
C ASP A 10 12.96 -15.10 13.07
N THR A 11 13.92 -15.90 13.49
CA THR A 11 15.14 -16.17 12.72
C THR A 11 15.56 -17.64 12.79
N PRO A 12 16.27 -18.19 11.78
CA PRO A 12 16.87 -19.52 11.88
C PRO A 12 17.79 -19.70 13.08
N GLN A 13 18.53 -18.65 13.45
CA GLN A 13 19.45 -18.65 14.59
C GLN A 13 18.72 -18.86 15.92
N SER A 14 17.50 -18.34 16.05
CA SER A 14 16.67 -18.57 17.24
C SER A 14 16.25 -20.04 17.42
N CYS A 15 16.41 -20.84 16.37
CA CYS A 15 16.21 -22.30 16.38
C CYS A 15 17.53 -23.08 16.45
N GLY A 16 18.68 -22.42 16.66
CA GLY A 16 19.99 -23.05 16.64
C GLY A 16 20.50 -23.42 15.23
N LEU A 17 19.88 -22.89 14.18
CA LEU A 17 20.30 -23.13 12.81
C LEU A 17 21.24 -22.01 12.33
N PRO A 18 22.13 -22.28 11.35
CA PRO A 18 22.99 -21.25 10.79
C PRO A 18 22.16 -20.20 10.04
N PRO A 19 22.70 -18.97 9.85
CA PRO A 19 22.09 -17.96 8.99
C PRO A 19 21.81 -18.51 7.59
N ILE A 20 20.76 -18.01 6.92
CA ILE A 20 20.33 -18.50 5.60
C ILE A 20 21.43 -18.29 4.55
N GLU A 21 22.20 -17.22 4.66
CA GLU A 21 23.34 -16.91 3.80
C GLU A 21 24.43 -17.98 3.91
N GLN A 22 24.73 -18.41 5.13
CA GLN A 22 25.68 -19.47 5.40
C GLN A 22 25.16 -20.84 4.93
N TYR A 23 23.87 -21.13 5.17
CA TYR A 23 23.26 -22.39 4.75
C TYR A 23 23.22 -22.54 3.23
N ARG A 24 22.94 -21.46 2.49
CA ARG A 24 22.89 -21.45 1.02
C ARG A 24 24.23 -21.14 0.37
N ASN A 25 25.25 -20.75 1.14
CA ASN A 25 26.52 -20.23 0.62
C ASN A 25 26.30 -19.07 -0.40
N ASP A 26 25.31 -18.21 -0.13
CA ASP A 26 24.90 -17.10 -0.97
C ASP A 26 25.00 -15.80 -0.18
N TYR A 27 26.16 -15.19 -0.27
CA TYR A 27 26.47 -13.95 0.45
C TYR A 27 26.22 -12.73 -0.46
N PRO A 28 25.44 -11.71 0.01
CA PRO A 28 25.31 -10.48 -0.74
C PRO A 28 26.68 -9.81 -0.97
N PRO A 29 26.84 -9.04 -2.06
CA PRO A 29 28.13 -8.40 -2.39
C PRO A 29 28.71 -7.52 -1.27
N ASN A 30 27.87 -7.00 -0.40
CA ASN A 30 28.24 -6.16 0.76
C ASN A 30 28.12 -6.90 2.09
N TYR A 31 28.20 -8.23 2.08
CA TYR A 31 28.16 -9.02 3.31
C TYR A 31 29.35 -8.69 4.20
N SER A 32 29.07 -8.35 5.44
CA SER A 32 30.07 -8.24 6.52
C SER A 32 29.58 -9.00 7.74
N ALA A 33 30.48 -9.58 8.51
CA ALA A 33 30.12 -10.25 9.76
C ALA A 33 29.39 -9.33 10.75
N GLN A 34 29.60 -8.00 10.64
CA GLN A 34 28.86 -6.97 11.38
C GLN A 34 27.39 -6.86 10.96
N SER A 35 27.04 -7.30 9.74
CA SER A 35 25.63 -7.30 9.30
C SER A 35 24.79 -8.36 10.03
N GLU A 36 25.40 -9.30 10.73
CA GLU A 36 24.73 -10.34 11.52
C GLU A 36 24.52 -9.97 13.00
N VAL A 37 25.10 -8.85 13.46
CA VAL A 37 24.85 -8.38 14.83
C VAL A 37 23.36 -8.13 15.01
N GLU A 38 22.74 -8.80 15.99
CA GLU A 38 21.33 -8.58 16.33
C GLU A 38 21.17 -7.15 16.86
N LEU A 39 20.32 -6.38 16.17
CA LEU A 39 19.96 -5.04 16.58
C LEU A 39 18.82 -5.10 17.60
N THR A 40 18.88 -4.26 18.60
CA THR A 40 17.75 -4.13 19.53
C THR A 40 16.56 -3.48 18.84
N ALA A 41 15.33 -3.81 19.28
CA ALA A 41 14.11 -3.21 18.76
C ALA A 41 14.12 -1.67 18.80
N LYS A 42 14.80 -1.08 19.82
CA LYS A 42 14.99 0.36 19.93
C LYS A 42 15.89 0.92 18.81
N GLU A 43 17.03 0.27 18.55
CA GLU A 43 17.96 0.69 17.48
C GLU A 43 17.29 0.58 16.13
N ILE A 44 16.57 -0.50 15.86
CA ILE A 44 15.81 -0.67 14.62
C ILE A 44 14.82 0.49 14.44
N PHE A 45 14.02 0.78 15.46
CA PHE A 45 12.98 1.79 15.37
C PHE A 45 13.55 3.21 15.25
N PHE A 46 14.48 3.60 16.12
CA PHE A 46 14.97 4.98 16.16
C PHE A 46 15.99 5.27 15.05
N ILE A 47 16.92 4.36 14.76
CA ILE A 47 18.01 4.61 13.82
C ILE A 47 17.58 4.34 12.38
N TYR A 48 16.91 3.19 12.14
CA TYR A 48 16.60 2.77 10.76
C TYR A 48 15.23 3.21 10.27
N VAL A 49 14.25 3.39 11.15
CA VAL A 49 12.89 3.78 10.76
C VAL A 49 12.66 5.27 10.94
N LEU A 50 12.76 5.81 12.16
CA LEU A 50 12.44 7.21 12.42
C LEU A 50 13.45 8.20 11.80
N SER A 51 14.72 7.83 11.69
CA SER A 51 15.74 8.69 11.06
C SER A 51 15.68 8.65 9.54
N ASN A 52 14.96 7.74 8.94
CA ASN A 52 14.86 7.62 7.48
C ASN A 52 13.75 8.51 6.92
N LYS A 53 14.14 9.64 6.33
CA LYS A 53 13.21 10.62 5.74
C LYS A 53 12.31 10.01 4.65
N ILE A 54 12.82 9.03 3.90
CA ILE A 54 12.07 8.40 2.81
C ILE A 54 10.91 7.59 3.38
N LEU A 55 11.13 6.85 4.48
CA LEU A 55 10.06 6.12 5.15
C LEU A 55 8.95 7.05 5.67
N TRP A 56 9.29 8.28 6.09
CA TRP A 56 8.29 9.29 6.45
C TRP A 56 7.45 9.73 5.25
N TYR A 57 8.06 9.98 4.09
CA TYR A 57 7.30 10.30 2.87
C TYR A 57 6.36 9.16 2.48
N ILE A 58 6.85 7.92 2.55
CA ILE A 58 6.03 6.73 2.27
C ILE A 58 4.89 6.60 3.29
N ALA A 59 5.16 6.78 4.59
CA ALA A 59 4.15 6.67 5.64
C ALA A 59 3.04 7.72 5.49
N ILE A 60 3.41 8.98 5.19
CA ILE A 60 2.44 10.06 4.95
C ILE A 60 1.64 9.78 3.67
N ALA A 61 2.30 9.37 2.59
CA ALA A 61 1.62 8.98 1.36
C ALA A 61 0.63 7.83 1.62
N ASN A 62 1.01 6.85 2.44
CA ASN A 62 0.15 5.74 2.81
C ASN A 62 -1.11 6.19 3.56
N ALA A 63 -0.99 7.18 4.45
CA ALA A 63 -2.16 7.76 5.10
C ALA A 63 -3.16 8.34 4.09
N PHE A 64 -2.70 9.06 3.07
CA PHE A 64 -3.58 9.60 2.02
C PHE A 64 -4.13 8.53 1.09
N ILE A 65 -3.37 7.50 0.73
CA ILE A 65 -3.86 6.37 -0.06
C ILE A 65 -4.98 5.63 0.70
N TYR A 66 -4.80 5.42 2.00
CA TYR A 66 -5.80 4.78 2.85
C TYR A 66 -7.02 5.65 3.07
N LEU A 67 -6.85 6.97 3.18
CA LEU A 67 -7.96 7.92 3.19
C LEU A 67 -8.82 7.77 1.91
N VAL A 68 -8.20 7.71 0.74
CA VAL A 68 -8.95 7.54 -0.52
C VAL A 68 -9.63 6.17 -0.57
N ARG A 69 -8.91 5.10 -0.24
CA ARG A 69 -9.46 3.75 -0.25
C ARG A 69 -10.70 3.61 0.62
N TYR A 70 -10.56 3.94 1.90
CA TYR A 70 -11.64 3.80 2.88
C TYR A 70 -12.67 4.92 2.78
N GLY A 71 -12.26 6.10 2.34
CA GLY A 71 -13.18 7.20 2.05
C GLY A 71 -14.15 6.89 0.91
N VAL A 72 -13.73 6.09 -0.09
CA VAL A 72 -14.66 5.59 -1.10
C VAL A 72 -15.42 4.37 -0.57
N LEU A 73 -14.70 3.36 -0.03
CA LEU A 73 -15.30 2.08 0.36
C LEU A 73 -16.38 2.23 1.44
N ASP A 74 -16.06 2.93 2.53
CA ASP A 74 -16.93 3.00 3.70
C ASP A 74 -18.09 4.00 3.48
N TRP A 75 -17.87 5.04 2.65
CA TRP A 75 -18.87 6.08 2.42
C TRP A 75 -19.71 5.87 1.16
N ALA A 76 -19.26 5.04 0.20
CA ALA A 76 -20.05 4.76 -1.00
C ALA A 76 -21.45 4.18 -0.68
N PRO A 77 -21.64 3.22 0.26
CA PRO A 77 -22.96 2.73 0.61
C PRO A 77 -23.90 3.81 1.10
N THR A 78 -23.41 4.71 1.97
CA THR A 78 -24.19 5.83 2.51
C THR A 78 -24.52 6.84 1.42
N TYR A 79 -23.56 7.19 0.57
CA TYR A 79 -23.77 8.09 -0.57
C TYR A 79 -24.81 7.55 -1.56
N LEU A 80 -24.70 6.27 -1.94
CA LEU A 80 -25.64 5.63 -2.84
C LEU A 80 -27.05 5.58 -2.26
N LYS A 81 -27.19 5.37 -0.95
CA LYS A 81 -28.47 5.36 -0.27
C LYS A 81 -29.08 6.76 -0.15
N GLU A 82 -28.32 7.72 0.39
CA GLU A 82 -28.84 9.05 0.75
C GLU A 82 -29.00 9.98 -0.45
N VAL A 83 -28.04 9.96 -1.37
CA VAL A 83 -28.00 10.89 -2.50
C VAL A 83 -28.62 10.29 -3.77
N LYS A 84 -28.36 8.99 -4.01
CA LYS A 84 -28.83 8.30 -5.23
C LYS A 84 -30.15 7.54 -5.04
N GLY A 85 -30.54 7.24 -3.78
CA GLY A 85 -31.78 6.52 -3.46
C GLY A 85 -31.79 5.05 -3.85
N TYR A 86 -30.59 4.42 -3.89
CA TYR A 86 -30.48 3.00 -4.32
C TYR A 86 -31.00 2.04 -3.27
N ASP A 87 -31.52 0.90 -3.75
CA ASP A 87 -31.92 -0.22 -2.89
C ASP A 87 -30.69 -0.93 -2.30
N ILE A 88 -30.90 -1.61 -1.17
CA ILE A 88 -29.84 -2.33 -0.44
C ILE A 88 -29.14 -3.40 -1.29
N LYS A 89 -29.87 -4.01 -2.25
CA LYS A 89 -29.29 -4.98 -3.19
C LYS A 89 -28.33 -4.33 -4.18
N GLU A 90 -28.69 -3.17 -4.73
CA GLU A 90 -27.84 -2.42 -5.64
C GLU A 90 -26.58 -1.93 -4.95
N ILE A 91 -26.71 -1.42 -3.72
CA ILE A 91 -25.57 -1.03 -2.87
C ILE A 91 -24.67 -2.23 -2.58
N GLY A 92 -25.25 -3.38 -2.22
CA GLY A 92 -24.50 -4.60 -1.95
C GLY A 92 -23.71 -5.08 -3.17
N TRP A 93 -24.29 -5.03 -4.37
CA TRP A 93 -23.60 -5.37 -5.61
C TRP A 93 -22.49 -4.38 -5.95
N ALA A 94 -22.70 -3.09 -5.76
CA ALA A 94 -21.69 -2.06 -5.99
C ALA A 94 -20.49 -2.25 -5.04
N TYR A 95 -20.74 -2.48 -3.75
CA TYR A 95 -19.71 -2.77 -2.75
C TYR A 95 -18.93 -4.06 -3.06
N PHE A 96 -19.66 -5.15 -3.34
CA PHE A 96 -19.06 -6.43 -3.73
C PHE A 96 -18.17 -6.28 -4.96
N SER A 97 -18.66 -5.57 -5.98
CA SER A 97 -17.92 -5.39 -7.24
C SER A 97 -16.65 -4.56 -7.04
N TYR A 98 -16.68 -3.56 -6.18
CA TYR A 98 -15.50 -2.78 -5.79
C TYR A 98 -14.41 -3.67 -5.18
N GLU A 99 -14.77 -4.48 -4.16
CA GLU A 99 -13.85 -5.38 -3.48
C GLU A 99 -13.36 -6.52 -4.39
N PHE A 100 -14.24 -7.08 -5.21
CA PHE A 100 -13.88 -8.15 -6.14
C PHE A 100 -12.90 -7.67 -7.21
N ALA A 101 -13.07 -6.44 -7.72
CA ALA A 101 -12.16 -5.83 -8.68
C ALA A 101 -10.75 -5.58 -8.11
N ALA A 102 -10.61 -5.49 -6.79
CA ALA A 102 -9.33 -5.33 -6.13
C ALA A 102 -8.36 -6.49 -6.39
N ILE A 103 -8.89 -7.72 -6.51
CA ILE A 103 -8.06 -8.93 -6.71
C ILE A 103 -7.27 -8.83 -8.02
N PRO A 104 -7.91 -8.76 -9.22
CA PRO A 104 -7.18 -8.61 -10.47
C PRO A 104 -6.41 -7.29 -10.54
N GLY A 105 -6.93 -6.22 -9.92
CA GLY A 105 -6.26 -4.91 -9.88
C GLY A 105 -4.91 -4.95 -9.18
N THR A 106 -4.82 -5.62 -8.04
CA THR A 106 -3.56 -5.79 -7.30
C THR A 106 -2.55 -6.60 -8.09
N ILE A 107 -2.99 -7.72 -8.69
CA ILE A 107 -2.11 -8.58 -9.50
C ILE A 107 -1.58 -7.81 -10.71
N PHE A 108 -2.46 -7.10 -11.42
CA PHE A 108 -2.08 -6.31 -12.59
C PHE A 108 -1.12 -5.17 -12.24
N CYS A 109 -1.35 -4.50 -11.11
CA CYS A 109 -0.46 -3.44 -10.63
C CYS A 109 0.94 -3.98 -10.29
N GLY A 110 1.03 -5.11 -9.61
CA GLY A 110 2.30 -5.79 -9.32
C GLY A 110 3.04 -6.17 -10.60
N TRP A 111 2.35 -6.83 -11.53
CA TRP A 111 2.91 -7.18 -12.83
C TRP A 111 3.41 -5.95 -13.61
N LEU A 112 2.62 -4.87 -13.64
CA LEU A 112 2.99 -3.61 -14.30
C LEU A 112 4.24 -3.00 -13.67
N SER A 113 4.29 -2.96 -12.34
CA SER A 113 5.44 -2.46 -11.59
C SER A 113 6.71 -3.24 -11.90
N ASP A 114 6.63 -4.59 -11.93
CA ASP A 114 7.82 -5.43 -12.09
C ASP A 114 8.27 -5.54 -13.54
N LYS A 115 7.35 -5.77 -14.47
CA LYS A 115 7.69 -6.04 -15.89
C LYS A 115 7.86 -4.76 -16.70
N VAL A 116 6.96 -3.79 -16.56
CA VAL A 116 6.98 -2.56 -17.37
C VAL A 116 7.90 -1.51 -16.74
N PHE A 117 7.72 -1.24 -15.47
CA PHE A 117 8.50 -0.21 -14.76
C PHE A 117 9.76 -0.73 -14.07
N LYS A 118 10.12 -2.01 -14.28
CA LYS A 118 11.35 -2.61 -13.78
C LYS A 118 11.56 -2.40 -12.28
N GLY A 119 10.52 -2.63 -11.49
CA GLY A 119 10.54 -2.50 -10.04
C GLY A 119 10.46 -1.06 -9.51
N ARG A 120 10.20 -0.07 -10.36
CA ARG A 120 10.04 1.34 -9.93
C ARG A 120 8.67 1.56 -9.28
N ARG A 121 8.55 1.18 -8.00
CA ARG A 121 7.29 1.22 -7.24
C ARG A 121 6.65 2.62 -7.22
N ALA A 122 7.47 3.67 -7.03
CA ALA A 122 7.01 5.05 -6.98
C ALA A 122 6.27 5.48 -8.27
N ILE A 123 6.82 5.17 -9.44
CA ILE A 123 6.20 5.55 -10.73
C ILE A 123 4.84 4.89 -10.89
N THR A 124 4.78 3.58 -10.64
CA THR A 124 3.53 2.82 -10.76
C THR A 124 2.47 3.38 -9.81
N THR A 125 2.83 3.63 -8.55
CA THR A 125 1.93 4.23 -7.55
C THR A 125 1.43 5.60 -8.00
N MET A 126 2.31 6.48 -8.52
CA MET A 126 1.91 7.80 -9.02
C MET A 126 0.90 7.71 -10.17
N ILE A 127 1.15 6.84 -11.17
CA ILE A 127 0.24 6.65 -12.31
C ILE A 127 -1.13 6.17 -11.83
N TYR A 128 -1.15 5.20 -10.91
CA TYR A 128 -2.40 4.69 -10.34
C TYR A 128 -3.15 5.74 -9.54
N MET A 129 -2.46 6.58 -8.76
CA MET A 129 -3.13 7.66 -8.01
C MET A 129 -3.76 8.71 -8.93
N VAL A 130 -3.13 9.02 -10.06
CA VAL A 130 -3.73 9.89 -11.09
C VAL A 130 -4.97 9.22 -11.70
N ALA A 131 -4.89 7.93 -12.04
CA ALA A 131 -6.02 7.19 -12.57
C ALA A 131 -7.19 7.12 -11.58
N VAL A 132 -6.90 6.86 -10.30
CA VAL A 132 -7.91 6.90 -9.21
C VAL A 132 -8.56 8.26 -9.12
N ALA A 133 -7.79 9.35 -9.14
CA ALA A 133 -8.34 10.71 -9.09
C ALA A 133 -9.28 10.99 -10.26
N ILE A 134 -8.94 10.54 -11.47
CA ILE A 134 -9.82 10.67 -12.66
C ILE A 134 -11.14 9.93 -12.43
N PHE A 135 -11.12 8.68 -11.96
CA PHE A 135 -12.34 7.91 -11.74
C PHE A 135 -13.15 8.41 -10.54
N VAL A 136 -12.53 8.94 -9.49
CA VAL A 136 -13.24 9.64 -8.39
C VAL A 136 -13.92 10.89 -8.90
N PHE A 137 -13.27 11.67 -9.77
CA PHE A 137 -13.86 12.86 -10.39
C PHE A 137 -15.02 12.50 -11.32
N VAL A 138 -14.86 11.47 -12.17
CA VAL A 138 -15.93 10.96 -13.05
C VAL A 138 -17.12 10.44 -12.22
N TYR A 139 -16.85 9.74 -11.14
CA TYR A 139 -17.88 9.26 -10.22
C TYR A 139 -18.66 10.41 -9.59
N TRP A 140 -17.99 11.47 -9.18
CA TRP A 140 -18.63 12.65 -8.60
C TRP A 140 -19.50 13.43 -9.59
N GLU A 141 -18.94 13.81 -10.75
CA GLU A 141 -19.58 14.77 -11.66
C GLU A 141 -20.46 14.10 -12.72
N PHE A 142 -20.06 12.95 -13.23
CA PHE A 142 -20.67 12.35 -14.42
C PHE A 142 -21.53 11.12 -14.13
N SER A 143 -21.45 10.54 -12.97
CA SER A 143 -22.17 9.33 -12.63
C SER A 143 -23.64 9.63 -12.30
N LYS A 144 -24.52 9.45 -13.31
CA LYS A 144 -25.96 9.75 -13.21
C LYS A 144 -26.85 8.50 -13.31
N THR A 145 -26.26 7.34 -13.55
CA THR A 145 -26.98 6.07 -13.73
C THR A 145 -26.36 4.97 -12.86
N PRO A 146 -27.16 3.99 -12.39
CA PRO A 146 -26.64 2.86 -11.59
C PRO A 146 -25.51 2.09 -12.27
N LEU A 147 -25.58 1.96 -13.59
CA LEU A 147 -24.52 1.30 -14.36
C LEU A 147 -23.21 2.08 -14.31
N MET A 148 -23.27 3.40 -14.46
CA MET A 148 -22.08 4.26 -14.43
C MET A 148 -21.47 4.30 -13.03
N ASP A 149 -22.31 4.37 -11.99
CA ASP A 149 -21.87 4.28 -10.59
C ASP A 149 -21.10 2.99 -10.36
N SER A 150 -21.63 1.85 -10.81
CA SER A 150 -20.99 0.54 -10.68
C SER A 150 -19.67 0.47 -11.44
N ILE A 151 -19.62 0.96 -12.68
CA ILE A 151 -18.39 0.99 -13.48
C ILE A 151 -17.31 1.84 -12.80
N CYS A 152 -17.67 3.02 -12.29
CA CYS A 152 -16.73 3.90 -11.58
C CYS A 152 -16.20 3.23 -10.31
N LEU A 153 -17.06 2.61 -9.51
CA LEU A 153 -16.65 1.92 -8.29
C LEU A 153 -15.78 0.71 -8.57
N ILE A 154 -16.09 -0.10 -9.59
CA ILE A 154 -15.24 -1.20 -10.07
C ILE A 154 -13.86 -0.66 -10.48
N ALA A 155 -13.82 0.42 -11.27
CA ALA A 155 -12.57 1.01 -11.71
C ALA A 155 -11.73 1.57 -10.55
N ILE A 156 -12.37 2.27 -9.60
CA ILE A 156 -11.69 2.76 -8.40
C ILE A 156 -11.16 1.60 -7.56
N GLY A 157 -11.97 0.56 -7.33
CA GLY A 157 -11.55 -0.65 -6.62
C GLY A 157 -10.37 -1.35 -7.29
N PHE A 158 -10.44 -1.56 -8.61
CA PHE A 158 -9.33 -2.13 -9.37
C PHE A 158 -8.03 -1.33 -9.25
N LEU A 159 -8.12 -0.01 -9.24
CA LEU A 159 -6.96 0.87 -9.24
C LEU A 159 -6.39 1.12 -7.84
N ILE A 160 -7.21 1.33 -6.80
CA ILE A 160 -6.71 1.79 -5.50
C ILE A 160 -5.92 0.74 -4.73
N TYR A 161 -6.25 -0.54 -4.90
CA TYR A 161 -5.56 -1.62 -4.19
C TYR A 161 -4.13 -1.86 -4.68
N GLY A 162 -3.82 -1.45 -5.92
CA GLY A 162 -2.45 -1.43 -6.43
C GLY A 162 -1.50 -0.57 -5.59
N PRO A 163 -1.77 0.74 -5.45
CA PRO A 163 -1.04 1.64 -4.54
C PRO A 163 -0.97 1.14 -3.10
N VAL A 164 -2.05 0.62 -2.55
CA VAL A 164 -2.08 0.06 -1.18
C VAL A 164 -1.06 -1.06 -1.00
N MET A 165 -0.96 -1.98 -1.97
CA MET A 165 0.02 -3.06 -1.94
C MET A 165 1.44 -2.53 -2.22
N LEU A 166 1.61 -1.73 -3.27
CA LEU A 166 2.93 -1.27 -3.69
C LEU A 166 3.62 -0.39 -2.65
N ILE A 167 2.88 0.40 -1.88
CA ILE A 167 3.48 1.28 -0.87
C ILE A 167 4.10 0.49 0.27
N GLY A 168 3.47 -0.63 0.65
CA GLY A 168 4.04 -1.58 1.60
C GLY A 168 5.33 -2.21 1.09
N VAL A 169 5.31 -2.70 -0.16
CA VAL A 169 6.50 -3.26 -0.81
C VAL A 169 7.60 -2.21 -0.95
N HIS A 170 7.26 -0.97 -1.30
CA HIS A 170 8.22 0.14 -1.42
C HIS A 170 8.93 0.44 -0.09
N ALA A 171 8.20 0.40 1.03
CA ALA A 171 8.77 0.56 2.36
C ALA A 171 9.73 -0.59 2.72
N LEU A 172 9.38 -1.83 2.34
CA LEU A 172 10.24 -3.01 2.54
C LEU A 172 11.52 -2.93 1.70
N ASP A 173 11.41 -2.49 0.44
CA ASP A 173 12.54 -2.38 -0.49
C ASP A 173 13.58 -1.33 -0.02
N LEU A 174 13.14 -0.27 0.68
CA LEU A 174 14.00 0.82 1.16
C LEU A 174 14.52 0.63 2.59
N ALA A 175 13.98 -0.33 3.32
CA ALA A 175 14.41 -0.64 4.67
C ALA A 175 15.51 -1.71 4.65
N PRO A 176 16.52 -1.64 5.56
CA PRO A 176 17.42 -2.77 5.78
C PRO A 176 16.65 -4.04 6.14
N LYS A 177 17.12 -5.21 5.72
CA LYS A 177 16.45 -6.51 5.97
C LYS A 177 15.99 -6.67 7.43
N LYS A 178 16.83 -6.28 8.39
CA LYS A 178 16.52 -6.35 9.83
C LYS A 178 15.45 -5.37 10.30
N ALA A 179 15.22 -4.28 9.55
CA ALA A 179 14.23 -3.24 9.86
C ALA A 179 12.95 -3.36 9.02
N ALA A 180 12.89 -4.30 8.07
CA ALA A 180 11.80 -4.43 7.11
C ALA A 180 10.42 -4.57 7.78
N GLY A 181 10.28 -5.46 8.75
CA GLY A 181 9.02 -5.63 9.49
C GLY A 181 8.60 -4.39 10.26
N THR A 182 9.55 -3.70 10.91
CA THR A 182 9.28 -2.45 11.65
C THR A 182 8.92 -1.30 10.70
N ALA A 183 9.56 -1.20 9.54
CA ALA A 183 9.23 -0.22 8.50
C ALA A 183 7.82 -0.44 7.93
N ALA A 184 7.46 -1.70 7.65
CA ALA A 184 6.11 -2.06 7.23
C ALA A 184 5.06 -1.73 8.31
N GLY A 185 5.37 -2.05 9.58
CA GLY A 185 4.52 -1.71 10.72
C GLY A 185 4.33 -0.19 10.89
N PHE A 186 5.40 0.58 10.75
CA PHE A 186 5.37 2.04 10.83
C PHE A 186 4.51 2.65 9.71
N THR A 187 4.73 2.24 8.46
CA THR A 187 3.92 2.73 7.34
C THR A 187 2.47 2.28 7.44
N GLY A 188 2.23 1.03 7.90
CA GLY A 188 0.89 0.51 8.16
C GLY A 188 0.16 1.28 9.25
N PHE A 189 0.84 1.65 10.33
CA PHE A 189 0.27 2.49 11.40
C PHE A 189 -0.26 3.82 10.83
N PHE A 190 0.51 4.49 9.97
CA PHE A 190 0.06 5.72 9.32
C PHE A 190 -1.17 5.50 8.45
N GLY A 191 -1.20 4.43 7.66
CA GLY A 191 -2.35 4.09 6.83
C GLY A 191 -3.61 3.85 7.66
N TYR A 192 -3.55 2.96 8.64
CA TYR A 192 -4.74 2.57 9.41
C TYR A 192 -5.16 3.61 10.43
N PHE A 193 -4.23 4.18 11.20
CA PHE A 193 -4.59 5.12 12.25
C PHE A 193 -4.95 6.49 11.67
N PHE A 194 -4.04 7.09 10.90
CA PHE A 194 -4.30 8.42 10.33
C PHE A 194 -5.22 8.33 9.10
N GLY A 195 -4.90 7.47 8.14
CA GLY A 195 -5.65 7.37 6.89
C GLY A 195 -7.08 6.87 7.10
N THR A 196 -7.25 5.72 7.73
CA THR A 196 -8.56 5.10 7.89
C THR A 196 -9.31 5.68 9.09
N ALA A 197 -8.79 5.53 10.32
CA ALA A 197 -9.57 5.84 11.50
C ALA A 197 -9.80 7.36 11.65
N LEU A 198 -8.73 8.15 11.54
CA LEU A 198 -8.84 9.60 11.80
C LEU A 198 -9.41 10.35 10.59
N PHE A 199 -8.83 10.18 9.41
CA PHE A 199 -9.21 11.00 8.25
C PHE A 199 -10.43 10.45 7.54
N ALA A 200 -10.48 9.14 7.19
CA ALA A 200 -11.59 8.59 6.44
C ALA A 200 -12.85 8.45 7.29
N ASN A 201 -12.77 7.92 8.50
CA ASN A 201 -13.98 7.69 9.29
C ASN A 201 -14.41 8.94 10.06
N ILE A 202 -13.53 9.52 10.89
CA ILE A 202 -13.91 10.68 11.71
C ILE A 202 -13.96 11.95 10.85
N GLY A 203 -12.88 12.22 10.08
CA GLY A 203 -12.75 13.46 9.31
C GLY A 203 -13.81 13.60 8.22
N LEU A 204 -13.94 12.59 7.34
CA LEU A 204 -14.97 12.64 6.29
C LEU A 204 -16.38 12.58 6.88
N GLY A 205 -16.60 11.85 7.98
CA GLY A 205 -17.89 11.85 8.67
C GLY A 205 -18.30 13.25 9.11
N TYR A 206 -17.40 13.98 9.75
CA TYR A 206 -17.63 15.37 10.12
C TYR A 206 -17.89 16.28 8.91
N ILE A 207 -17.10 16.09 7.83
CA ILE A 207 -17.22 16.88 6.59
C ILE A 207 -18.59 16.63 5.93
N VAL A 208 -18.99 15.36 5.78
CA VAL A 208 -20.27 15.03 5.15
C VAL A 208 -21.44 15.61 5.93
N GLN A 209 -21.42 15.52 7.26
CA GLN A 209 -22.49 16.04 8.13
C GLN A 209 -22.62 17.55 8.10
N HIS A 210 -21.53 18.31 8.02
CA HIS A 210 -21.55 19.76 8.17
C HIS A 210 -21.40 20.52 6.85
N LEU A 211 -20.67 19.98 5.89
CA LEU A 211 -20.34 20.63 4.63
C LEU A 211 -20.98 19.94 3.41
N GLY A 212 -21.44 18.69 3.59
CA GLY A 212 -22.10 17.92 2.56
C GLY A 212 -21.15 17.09 1.66
N TRP A 213 -21.77 16.31 0.78
CA TRP A 213 -21.09 15.29 -0.03
C TRP A 213 -20.07 15.85 -1.03
N ASN A 214 -20.29 17.05 -1.55
CA ASN A 214 -19.35 17.67 -2.49
C ASN A 214 -17.96 17.86 -1.88
N TRP A 215 -17.89 18.26 -0.61
CA TRP A 215 -16.64 18.41 0.10
C TRP A 215 -15.93 17.08 0.34
N ASN A 216 -16.68 15.99 0.51
CA ASN A 216 -16.12 14.65 0.58
C ASN A 216 -15.27 14.34 -0.65
N PHE A 217 -15.81 14.54 -1.85
CA PHE A 217 -15.10 14.30 -3.10
C PHE A 217 -13.90 15.23 -3.30
N ILE A 218 -14.01 16.50 -2.92
CA ILE A 218 -12.90 17.46 -2.96
C ILE A 218 -11.75 16.98 -2.08
N VAL A 219 -12.04 16.51 -0.87
CA VAL A 219 -11.02 15.97 0.05
C VAL A 219 -10.39 14.70 -0.51
N LEU A 220 -11.16 13.80 -1.11
CA LEU A 220 -10.62 12.59 -1.74
C LEU A 220 -9.68 12.93 -2.92
N LEU A 221 -10.05 13.90 -3.77
CA LEU A 221 -9.18 14.37 -4.86
C LEU A 221 -7.91 15.05 -4.32
N GLY A 222 -8.05 15.87 -3.27
CA GLY A 222 -6.90 16.45 -2.56
C GLY A 222 -5.98 15.40 -1.97
N ALA A 223 -6.53 14.33 -1.40
CA ALA A 223 -5.77 13.21 -0.88
C ALA A 223 -5.02 12.46 -1.99
N CYS A 224 -5.63 12.26 -3.17
CA CYS A 224 -4.92 11.69 -4.33
C CYS A 224 -3.73 12.55 -4.74
N ALA A 225 -3.90 13.88 -4.79
CA ALA A 225 -2.83 14.82 -5.13
C ALA A 225 -1.70 14.81 -4.08
N LEU A 226 -2.04 14.77 -2.79
CA LEU A 226 -1.05 14.68 -1.71
C LEU A 226 -0.32 13.34 -1.72
N ALA A 227 -1.01 12.22 -1.93
CA ALA A 227 -0.39 10.92 -2.09
C ALA A 227 0.62 10.92 -3.26
N PHE A 228 0.20 11.44 -4.41
CA PHE A 228 1.08 11.61 -5.56
C PHE A 228 2.32 12.44 -5.21
N LEU A 229 2.14 13.59 -4.56
CA LEU A 229 3.23 14.49 -4.20
C LEU A 229 4.26 13.82 -3.27
N PHE A 230 3.78 13.17 -2.19
CA PHE A 230 4.68 12.51 -1.24
C PHE A 230 5.41 11.32 -1.87
N ILE A 231 4.77 10.56 -2.76
CA ILE A 231 5.44 9.50 -3.52
C ILE A 231 6.45 10.08 -4.52
N ALA A 232 6.16 11.24 -5.13
CA ALA A 232 7.10 11.89 -6.04
C ALA A 232 8.42 12.28 -5.36
N PHE A 233 8.40 12.58 -4.06
CA PHE A 233 9.64 12.82 -3.31
C PHE A 233 10.53 11.58 -3.19
N THR A 234 9.96 10.38 -3.33
CA THR A 234 10.71 9.12 -3.28
C THR A 234 11.17 8.63 -4.66
N TYR A 235 10.86 9.37 -5.72
CA TYR A 235 11.11 8.95 -7.11
C TYR A 235 12.59 8.75 -7.44
N LYS A 236 13.49 9.56 -6.87
CA LYS A 236 14.94 9.52 -7.11
C LYS A 236 15.64 8.41 -6.33
N ASP A 237 15.01 7.96 -5.25
CA ASP A 237 15.56 6.92 -4.40
C ASP A 237 15.33 5.58 -5.10
N ARG A 238 16.26 5.24 -5.99
CA ARG A 238 16.35 3.89 -6.53
C ARG A 238 16.76 3.00 -5.36
N VAL A 239 16.01 1.96 -5.14
CA VAL A 239 16.62 0.71 -4.73
C VAL A 239 17.60 0.42 -5.86
N ASP A 240 18.87 0.71 -5.66
CA ASP A 240 19.89 0.03 -6.43
C ASP A 240 19.47 -1.41 -6.34
N ALA A 241 19.17 -2.03 -7.48
CA ALA A 241 18.70 -3.39 -7.55
C ALA A 241 19.85 -4.27 -7.05
N VAL A 242 20.08 -4.16 -5.74
CA VAL A 242 21.02 -4.95 -4.99
C VAL A 242 20.42 -6.33 -5.02
N SER A 243 20.86 -7.04 -6.07
CA SER A 243 21.03 -8.46 -5.98
C SER A 243 19.79 -9.36 -5.86
N TYR A 244 18.64 -8.99 -6.45
CA TYR A 244 17.65 -10.03 -6.79
C TYR A 244 17.90 -10.68 -8.16
N THR A 245 18.90 -10.22 -8.90
CA THR A 245 19.29 -10.83 -10.19
C THR A 245 19.97 -12.18 -10.07
N HIS A 246 20.27 -12.65 -8.87
CA HIS A 246 20.85 -13.98 -8.64
C HIS A 246 19.85 -15.04 -8.12
N LEU A 247 18.56 -14.71 -8.04
CA LEU A 247 17.49 -15.71 -7.94
C LEU A 247 17.03 -16.19 -9.34
N THR A 248 17.93 -16.22 -10.31
CA THR A 248 17.75 -17.17 -11.39
C THR A 248 17.96 -18.54 -10.79
N LEU A 249 16.87 -19.28 -10.61
CA LEU A 249 16.89 -20.72 -10.40
C LEU A 249 17.98 -21.30 -11.32
N PRO A 250 18.90 -22.12 -10.82
CA PRO A 250 19.79 -22.85 -11.67
C PRO A 250 18.94 -23.76 -12.56
N THR A 251 18.69 -23.32 -13.79
CA THR A 251 18.09 -24.13 -14.84
C THR A 251 19.14 -25.06 -15.44
N LYS A 252 19.82 -25.82 -14.61
CA LYS A 252 20.54 -27.01 -15.03
C LYS A 252 20.56 -27.99 -13.85
N LEU A 253 19.56 -28.84 -13.83
CA LEU A 253 19.76 -30.24 -13.44
C LEU A 253 20.65 -30.84 -14.51
N GLU A 254 21.95 -30.84 -14.28
CA GLU A 254 22.83 -31.80 -14.99
C GLU A 254 22.77 -33.09 -14.19
N VAL A 255 22.22 -34.08 -14.85
CA VAL A 255 22.20 -35.50 -14.49
C VAL A 255 23.64 -36.04 -14.44
#